data_87d51459ffaa947d92700f18a3fc1a0f
#
_entry.id   87d51459ffaa947d92700f18a3fc1a0f
#
_cell.length_a   1.000
_cell.length_b   1.000
_cell.length_c   1.000
_cell.angle_alpha   90.00
_cell.angle_beta   90.00
_cell.angle_gamma   90.00
#
_symmetry.space_group_name_H-M   'P 1'
#
loop_
_entity.id
_entity.type
_entity.pdbx_description
1 polymer ?
#
loop_
_entity_poly.entity_id
_entity_poly.type
_entity_poly.pdbx_seq_one_letter_code
_entity_poly.pdbx_strand_id
1 'polypeptide(L)'
;MGKYQERLDTVDFPYDISYIRWSGHGDNAVPDPELSEFIKGWNETYEWPKFHISSTSEAFAAFEKRHGDEVPVMHGDLSPYWEDGTGSSAQETKMSRVAADRLTQAEALGAMFSPTVSRTAKVHEAWRNILLYSEHTWGAWCSVSDSESDFTKKQWDVKRQFAVDAESLSKALLSKVMPAAGGDAASIDVHNSTSWVRNELVVLSAAMSAAGDHVKTERGASVASQRLATGELAFVAHAVPAFGSARFHLSRGKALAPAKRATFADGVMENGVVRVKIDAATGNLVEMMLHGKSENLVDRSKGEGANEYLFLEDADVTQVQQAGAATVRVEEVGPLVVSVRIESSAPGCNSLVRRVRLVAGEDHVELTNVVDKKRAQLNPHPGKGGPGDDFAQREAKESVQFAFPFAVSDGTMRIDVPLAVMRPEADQLAGANKNWLPVGRWVDVSNAKHGVTWVTLDAPLVEVGGISANMLGSQRDPDKWRKHITPTQRFYSWAMNNHWGTNYRAYQESVVEFRYALRPHGGYDAAEASRFAIGLSQPLVATVASAGAVATPLLRVEPEDVLALMLKTSDDGAGTVIRLFGASGEERKAKVTWTTGAPQMWLSDLSEQRGKRVEGEVLVAGWDLVTLRADRV
;
A
#
# COMPACT_ATOMS: atom_id res chain seq x y z
N MET A 1 -33.82 0.41 27.06
CA MET A 1 -32.93 0.47 28.24
C MET A 1 -32.99 -0.80 29.08
N GLY A 2 -34.15 -1.36 29.48
CA GLY A 2 -34.20 -2.59 30.27
C GLY A 2 -33.37 -3.75 29.70
N LYS A 3 -33.50 -4.06 28.40
CA LYS A 3 -32.70 -5.09 27.75
C LYS A 3 -31.18 -4.84 27.78
N TYR A 4 -30.75 -3.58 27.83
CA TYR A 4 -29.34 -3.24 27.97
C TYR A 4 -28.84 -3.56 29.38
N GLN A 5 -29.61 -3.24 30.39
CA GLN A 5 -29.28 -3.59 31.78
C GLN A 5 -29.27 -5.10 31.99
N GLU A 6 -30.30 -5.82 31.53
CA GLU A 6 -30.33 -7.27 31.56
C GLU A 6 -29.08 -7.89 30.90
N ARG A 7 -28.58 -7.28 29.82
CA ARG A 7 -27.33 -7.73 29.17
C ARG A 7 -26.10 -7.46 30.05
N LEU A 8 -26.02 -6.31 30.71
CA LEU A 8 -24.92 -6.02 31.64
C LEU A 8 -24.89 -7.01 32.80
N ASP A 9 -26.09 -7.33 33.37
CA ASP A 9 -26.21 -8.34 34.41
C ASP A 9 -25.79 -9.75 33.93
N THR A 10 -26.12 -10.09 32.67
CA THR A 10 -25.76 -11.38 32.09
C THR A 10 -24.26 -11.58 31.94
N VAL A 11 -23.51 -10.49 31.72
CA VAL A 11 -22.04 -10.54 31.54
C VAL A 11 -21.28 -10.16 32.82
N ASP A 12 -21.99 -10.05 33.95
CA ASP A 12 -21.43 -9.67 35.26
C ASP A 12 -20.58 -8.39 35.16
N PHE A 13 -21.18 -7.32 34.57
CA PHE A 13 -20.47 -6.06 34.31
C PHE A 13 -20.01 -5.41 35.63
N PRO A 14 -18.72 -5.25 35.88
CA PRO A 14 -18.19 -4.97 37.20
C PRO A 14 -18.27 -3.50 37.63
N TYR A 15 -18.71 -2.60 36.75
CA TYR A 15 -18.67 -1.15 37.00
C TYR A 15 -20.05 -0.56 37.29
N ASP A 16 -20.09 0.47 38.12
CA ASP A 16 -21.32 1.19 38.51
C ASP A 16 -21.71 2.31 37.53
N ILE A 17 -20.94 2.50 36.46
CA ILE A 17 -21.20 3.46 35.40
C ILE A 17 -21.08 2.76 34.04
N SER A 18 -22.05 2.99 33.17
CA SER A 18 -22.02 2.49 31.80
C SER A 18 -22.35 3.59 30.80
N TYR A 19 -21.80 3.50 29.61
CA TYR A 19 -22.02 4.42 28.50
C TYR A 19 -23.00 3.84 27.50
N ILE A 20 -24.15 4.52 27.33
CA ILE A 20 -25.16 4.15 26.34
C ILE A 20 -25.10 5.16 25.19
N ARG A 21 -24.69 4.71 24.02
CA ARG A 21 -24.83 5.50 22.79
C ARG A 21 -26.25 5.36 22.27
N TRP A 22 -26.97 6.47 22.23
CA TRP A 22 -28.31 6.51 21.69
C TRP A 22 -28.33 7.18 20.31
N SER A 23 -28.76 6.45 19.30
CA SER A 23 -28.86 6.91 17.91
C SER A 23 -30.29 6.77 17.33
N GLY A 24 -31.31 6.83 18.19
CA GLY A 24 -32.71 6.59 17.78
C GLY A 24 -32.93 5.14 17.37
N HIS A 25 -33.39 4.90 16.14
CA HIS A 25 -33.78 3.57 15.69
C HIS A 25 -32.70 2.83 14.88
N GLY A 26 -31.49 3.37 14.81
CA GLY A 26 -30.40 2.72 14.07
C GLY A 26 -29.38 3.71 13.53
N ASP A 27 -28.63 3.26 12.53
CA ASP A 27 -27.68 4.07 11.80
C ASP A 27 -28.40 5.12 10.96
N ASN A 28 -27.83 6.33 10.87
CA ASN A 28 -28.44 7.48 10.17
C ASN A 28 -29.86 7.88 10.64
N ALA A 29 -30.21 7.51 11.87
CA ALA A 29 -31.52 7.84 12.41
C ALA A 29 -31.67 9.34 12.75
N VAL A 30 -32.87 9.82 12.66
CA VAL A 30 -33.23 11.18 13.12
C VAL A 30 -32.99 11.27 14.61
N PRO A 31 -32.44 12.38 15.14
CA PRO A 31 -32.35 12.59 16.60
C PRO A 31 -33.70 12.42 17.27
N ASP A 32 -33.71 11.70 18.39
CA ASP A 32 -34.90 11.44 19.15
C ASP A 32 -35.25 12.65 20.06
N PRO A 33 -36.29 13.43 19.75
CA PRO A 33 -36.63 14.62 20.53
C PRO A 33 -37.23 14.30 21.92
N GLU A 34 -37.69 13.07 22.13
CA GLU A 34 -38.34 12.65 23.37
C GLU A 34 -37.33 12.16 24.43
N LEU A 35 -36.06 11.92 24.03
CA LEU A 35 -35.04 11.35 24.90
C LEU A 35 -34.82 12.18 26.18
N SER A 36 -34.80 13.50 26.07
CA SER A 36 -34.57 14.40 27.21
C SER A 36 -35.72 14.35 28.21
N GLU A 37 -36.94 14.37 27.73
CA GLU A 37 -38.14 14.27 28.58
C GLU A 37 -38.26 12.88 29.21
N PHE A 38 -37.94 11.83 28.46
CA PHE A 38 -37.89 10.47 29.02
C PHE A 38 -36.89 10.38 30.18
N ILE A 39 -35.67 10.89 30.01
CA ILE A 39 -34.62 10.84 31.03
C ILE A 39 -35.01 11.66 32.25
N LYS A 40 -35.60 12.84 32.06
CA LYS A 40 -36.10 13.66 33.13
C LYS A 40 -37.18 12.92 33.95
N GLY A 41 -38.23 12.42 33.30
CA GLY A 41 -39.28 11.67 33.92
C GLY A 41 -38.79 10.41 34.65
N TRP A 42 -37.85 9.69 34.06
CA TRP A 42 -37.21 8.54 34.70
C TRP A 42 -36.48 8.94 35.99
N ASN A 43 -35.65 9.97 35.95
CA ASN A 43 -34.87 10.42 37.09
C ASN A 43 -35.73 11.02 38.21
N GLU A 44 -36.91 11.52 37.90
CA GLU A 44 -37.92 11.96 38.90
C GLU A 44 -38.65 10.78 39.55
N THR A 45 -38.87 9.71 38.78
CA THR A 45 -39.66 8.55 39.20
C THR A 45 -38.84 7.50 39.95
N TYR A 46 -37.62 7.26 39.51
CA TYR A 46 -36.76 6.16 40.00
C TYR A 46 -35.50 6.70 40.66
N GLU A 47 -35.09 6.07 41.77
CA GLU A 47 -33.86 6.40 42.48
C GLU A 47 -32.64 5.82 41.74
N TRP A 48 -32.79 4.65 41.11
CA TRP A 48 -31.73 3.94 40.41
C TRP A 48 -32.25 3.16 39.18
N PRO A 49 -31.48 3.06 38.07
CA PRO A 49 -30.27 3.85 37.77
C PRO A 49 -30.61 5.30 37.43
N LYS A 50 -29.65 6.21 37.61
CA LYS A 50 -29.75 7.59 37.12
C LYS A 50 -29.15 7.72 35.74
N PHE A 51 -29.83 8.41 34.84
CA PHE A 51 -29.34 8.70 33.50
C PHE A 51 -28.87 10.15 33.41
N HIS A 52 -27.74 10.33 32.69
CA HIS A 52 -27.19 11.63 32.36
C HIS A 52 -26.98 11.75 30.87
N ILE A 53 -27.51 12.81 30.25
CA ILE A 53 -27.15 13.17 28.87
C ILE A 53 -25.80 13.87 28.93
N SER A 54 -24.82 13.32 28.25
CA SER A 54 -23.46 13.85 28.23
C SER A 54 -22.84 13.76 26.86
N SER A 55 -21.76 14.45 26.64
CA SER A 55 -20.87 14.19 25.51
C SER A 55 -20.11 12.88 25.75
N THR A 56 -19.57 12.29 24.66
CA THR A 56 -18.70 11.12 24.75
C THR A 56 -17.50 11.39 25.65
N SER A 57 -16.87 12.55 25.53
CA SER A 57 -15.71 12.95 26.35
C SER A 57 -16.04 13.01 27.83
N GLU A 58 -17.19 13.58 28.21
CA GLU A 58 -17.63 13.65 29.62
C GLU A 58 -17.90 12.25 30.17
N ALA A 59 -18.56 11.38 29.40
CA ALA A 59 -18.84 10.01 29.81
C ALA A 59 -17.57 9.23 30.08
N PHE A 60 -16.59 9.29 29.15
CA PHE A 60 -15.30 8.64 29.33
C PHE A 60 -14.50 9.23 30.50
N ALA A 61 -14.43 10.54 30.63
CA ALA A 61 -13.74 11.18 31.77
C ALA A 61 -14.35 10.80 33.11
N ALA A 62 -15.69 10.67 33.19
CA ALA A 62 -16.38 10.22 34.41
C ALA A 62 -16.05 8.75 34.73
N PHE A 63 -15.99 7.90 33.71
CA PHE A 63 -15.61 6.50 33.86
C PHE A 63 -14.14 6.34 34.29
N GLU A 64 -13.21 6.98 33.58
CA GLU A 64 -11.77 6.96 33.90
C GLU A 64 -11.48 7.46 35.31
N LYS A 65 -12.17 8.51 35.74
CA LYS A 65 -12.00 9.05 37.10
C LYS A 65 -12.37 8.03 38.19
N ARG A 66 -13.33 7.13 37.93
CA ARG A 66 -13.79 6.13 38.89
C ARG A 66 -13.05 4.81 38.79
N HIS A 67 -12.83 4.35 37.57
CA HIS A 67 -12.43 2.99 37.27
C HIS A 67 -11.18 2.90 36.35
N GLY A 68 -10.49 4.00 36.07
CA GLY A 68 -9.38 4.02 35.14
C GLY A 68 -8.28 3.00 35.46
N ASP A 69 -7.98 2.81 36.73
CA ASP A 69 -6.96 1.85 37.20
C ASP A 69 -7.45 0.39 37.16
N GLU A 70 -8.76 0.17 36.99
CA GLU A 70 -9.39 -1.16 36.95
C GLU A 70 -9.61 -1.66 35.53
N VAL A 71 -9.50 -0.78 34.52
CA VAL A 71 -9.72 -1.13 33.12
C VAL A 71 -8.56 -1.98 32.58
N PRO A 72 -8.84 -3.19 32.06
CA PRO A 72 -7.79 -4.00 31.49
C PRO A 72 -7.18 -3.34 30.23
N VAL A 73 -5.87 -3.27 30.17
CA VAL A 73 -5.15 -2.80 28.98
C VAL A 73 -5.00 -3.96 28.01
N MET A 74 -5.48 -3.77 26.80
CA MET A 74 -5.34 -4.76 25.71
C MET A 74 -4.36 -4.24 24.66
N HIS A 75 -3.47 -5.11 24.21
CA HIS A 75 -2.52 -4.83 23.14
C HIS A 75 -2.77 -5.78 21.97
N GLY A 76 -2.81 -5.24 20.77
CA GLY A 76 -3.00 -6.02 19.55
C GLY A 76 -3.79 -5.26 18.48
N ASP A 77 -3.78 -5.81 17.29
CA ASP A 77 -4.50 -5.28 16.14
C ASP A 77 -5.95 -5.79 16.11
N LEU A 78 -6.92 -4.91 15.83
CA LEU A 78 -8.32 -5.29 15.68
C LEU A 78 -8.65 -5.77 14.27
N SER A 79 -7.80 -5.50 13.29
CA SER A 79 -7.96 -5.84 11.87
C SER A 79 -9.43 -5.72 11.43
N PRO A 80 -9.91 -4.53 11.08
CA PRO A 80 -11.30 -4.32 10.74
C PRO A 80 -11.67 -5.07 9.45
N TYR A 81 -12.97 -5.23 9.19
CA TYR A 81 -13.46 -6.02 8.06
C TYR A 81 -13.98 -5.16 6.89
N TRP A 82 -14.17 -3.87 7.08
CA TRP A 82 -14.81 -2.99 6.09
C TRP A 82 -13.92 -2.65 4.88
N GLU A 83 -12.63 -2.92 4.97
CA GLU A 83 -11.64 -2.63 3.92
C GLU A 83 -11.80 -3.49 2.67
N ASP A 84 -12.56 -4.58 2.71
CA ASP A 84 -12.81 -5.45 1.55
C ASP A 84 -13.39 -4.68 0.34
N GLY A 85 -14.10 -3.57 0.60
CA GLY A 85 -14.61 -2.68 -0.42
C GLY A 85 -13.57 -2.10 -1.37
N THR A 86 -12.31 -1.98 -0.96
CA THR A 86 -11.22 -1.53 -1.83
C THR A 86 -11.03 -2.43 -3.06
N GLY A 87 -11.32 -3.72 -2.93
CA GLY A 87 -11.28 -4.69 -4.02
C GLY A 87 -12.43 -4.56 -5.02
N SER A 88 -13.53 -3.85 -4.68
CA SER A 88 -14.68 -3.66 -5.56
C SER A 88 -14.49 -2.55 -6.61
N SER A 89 -13.45 -1.72 -6.44
CA SER A 89 -13.05 -0.65 -7.35
C SER A 89 -11.52 -0.58 -7.48
N ALA A 90 -10.94 -1.69 -7.93
CA ALA A 90 -9.49 -1.91 -7.92
C ALA A 90 -8.69 -0.85 -8.70
N GLN A 91 -9.22 -0.34 -9.82
CA GLN A 91 -8.58 0.71 -10.61
C GLN A 91 -8.48 2.02 -9.83
N GLU A 92 -9.56 2.42 -9.20
CA GLU A 92 -9.64 3.65 -8.40
C GLU A 92 -8.81 3.54 -7.11
N THR A 93 -8.78 2.36 -6.50
CA THR A 93 -7.91 2.05 -5.36
C THR A 93 -6.44 2.22 -5.75
N LYS A 94 -6.02 1.67 -6.90
CA LYS A 94 -4.68 1.90 -7.46
C LYS A 94 -4.38 3.39 -7.65
N MET A 95 -5.29 4.15 -8.29
CA MET A 95 -5.12 5.58 -8.53
C MET A 95 -4.90 6.34 -7.22
N SER A 96 -5.71 6.07 -6.20
CA SER A 96 -5.64 6.70 -4.89
C SER A 96 -4.32 6.39 -4.16
N ARG A 97 -3.88 5.12 -4.14
CA ARG A 97 -2.62 4.70 -3.53
C ARG A 97 -1.41 5.36 -4.21
N VAL A 98 -1.34 5.29 -5.53
CA VAL A 98 -0.26 5.90 -6.31
C VAL A 98 -0.26 7.43 -6.17
N ALA A 99 -1.44 8.07 -6.05
CA ALA A 99 -1.53 9.49 -5.81
C ALA A 99 -0.95 9.89 -4.44
N ALA A 100 -1.20 9.13 -3.38
CA ALA A 100 -0.66 9.37 -2.05
C ALA A 100 0.88 9.31 -2.03
N ASP A 101 1.47 8.28 -2.62
CA ASP A 101 2.93 8.15 -2.73
C ASP A 101 3.53 9.27 -3.58
N ARG A 102 2.90 9.62 -4.69
CA ARG A 102 3.34 10.71 -5.58
C ARG A 102 3.26 12.09 -4.91
N LEU A 103 2.26 12.33 -4.06
CA LEU A 103 2.17 13.57 -3.30
C LEU A 103 3.31 13.69 -2.30
N THR A 104 3.61 12.64 -1.55
CA THR A 104 4.76 12.60 -0.63
C THR A 104 6.06 12.89 -1.39
N GLN A 105 6.24 12.29 -2.56
CA GLN A 105 7.39 12.54 -3.44
C GLN A 105 7.44 13.99 -3.94
N ALA A 106 6.28 14.54 -4.35
CA ALA A 106 6.19 15.93 -4.82
C ALA A 106 6.49 16.95 -3.71
N GLU A 107 6.07 16.68 -2.47
CA GLU A 107 6.39 17.54 -1.32
C GLU A 107 7.90 17.52 -1.03
N ALA A 108 8.55 16.34 -1.03
CA ALA A 108 9.98 16.22 -0.81
C ALA A 108 10.79 16.95 -1.90
N LEU A 109 10.50 16.71 -3.16
CA LEU A 109 11.16 17.40 -4.29
C LEU A 109 10.85 18.91 -4.28
N GLY A 110 9.65 19.29 -3.87
CA GLY A 110 9.29 20.70 -3.68
C GLY A 110 10.11 21.39 -2.60
N ALA A 111 10.37 20.72 -1.48
CA ALA A 111 11.25 21.23 -0.42
C ALA A 111 12.71 21.33 -0.88
N MET A 112 13.16 20.40 -1.75
CA MET A 112 14.52 20.41 -2.30
C MET A 112 14.74 21.54 -3.32
N PHE A 113 13.81 21.74 -4.26
CA PHE A 113 14.05 22.60 -5.42
C PHE A 113 13.41 23.99 -5.35
N SER A 114 12.36 24.13 -4.58
CA SER A 114 11.62 25.40 -4.45
C SER A 114 10.99 25.55 -3.07
N PRO A 115 11.82 25.57 -2.00
CA PRO A 115 11.36 25.56 -0.61
C PRO A 115 10.53 26.79 -0.23
N THR A 116 10.63 27.89 -0.99
CA THR A 116 9.90 29.16 -0.72
C THR A 116 8.51 29.20 -1.34
N VAL A 117 8.16 28.23 -2.19
CA VAL A 117 6.86 28.20 -2.89
C VAL A 117 5.87 27.37 -2.06
N SER A 118 4.86 28.03 -1.51
CA SER A 118 3.76 27.32 -0.84
C SER A 118 2.91 26.57 -1.86
N ARG A 119 2.63 25.30 -1.54
CA ARG A 119 1.77 24.40 -2.32
C ARG A 119 0.63 23.85 -1.49
N THR A 120 0.56 24.26 -0.22
CA THR A 120 -0.34 23.73 0.80
C THR A 120 -1.77 23.56 0.30
N ALA A 121 -2.36 24.58 -0.29
CA ALA A 121 -3.75 24.52 -0.76
C ALA A 121 -4.00 23.40 -1.80
N LYS A 122 -3.06 23.22 -2.75
CA LYS A 122 -3.19 22.17 -3.80
C LYS A 122 -2.86 20.78 -3.26
N VAL A 123 -1.94 20.68 -2.34
CA VAL A 123 -1.62 19.42 -1.63
C VAL A 123 -2.82 19.00 -0.78
N HIS A 124 -3.42 19.91 -0.02
CA HIS A 124 -4.62 19.63 0.77
C HIS A 124 -5.82 19.24 -0.12
N GLU A 125 -6.00 19.88 -1.27
CA GLU A 125 -7.04 19.51 -2.25
C GLU A 125 -6.84 18.05 -2.74
N ALA A 126 -5.61 17.67 -3.06
CA ALA A 126 -5.30 16.31 -3.50
C ALA A 126 -5.49 15.28 -2.37
N TRP A 127 -5.01 15.57 -1.16
CA TRP A 127 -5.25 14.71 0.01
C TRP A 127 -6.72 14.61 0.38
N ARG A 128 -7.48 15.69 0.28
CA ARG A 128 -8.93 15.64 0.49
C ARG A 128 -9.61 14.65 -0.45
N ASN A 129 -9.22 14.63 -1.72
CA ASN A 129 -9.76 13.66 -2.68
C ASN A 129 -9.36 12.22 -2.34
N ILE A 130 -8.11 11.97 -1.90
CA ILE A 130 -7.67 10.65 -1.43
C ILE A 130 -8.51 10.21 -0.22
N LEU A 131 -8.71 11.08 0.77
CA LEU A 131 -9.48 10.78 1.96
C LEU A 131 -10.97 10.54 1.67
N LEU A 132 -11.57 11.34 0.79
CA LEU A 132 -12.96 11.15 0.35
C LEU A 132 -13.14 9.86 -0.47
N TYR A 133 -12.15 9.46 -1.26
CA TYR A 133 -12.16 8.15 -1.88
C TYR A 133 -12.07 7.02 -0.85
N SER A 134 -11.21 7.16 0.14
CA SER A 134 -10.96 6.15 1.19
C SER A 134 -12.00 6.17 2.33
N GLU A 135 -13.02 7.03 2.24
CA GLU A 135 -14.15 7.03 3.15
C GLU A 135 -14.89 5.67 3.06
N HIS A 136 -15.52 5.23 4.14
CA HIS A 136 -16.01 3.86 4.37
C HIS A 136 -17.01 3.31 3.34
N THR A 137 -17.52 4.11 2.40
CA THR A 137 -18.46 3.69 1.36
C THR A 137 -17.89 3.89 -0.03
N TRP A 138 -17.78 2.83 -0.82
CA TRP A 138 -17.31 2.88 -2.23
C TRP A 138 -18.47 2.95 -3.23
N GLY A 139 -19.68 3.17 -2.77
CA GLY A 139 -20.86 3.25 -3.61
C GLY A 139 -22.12 3.64 -2.85
N ALA A 140 -23.28 3.38 -3.42
CA ALA A 140 -24.59 3.65 -2.82
C ALA A 140 -25.02 2.51 -1.88
N TRP A 141 -25.89 2.82 -0.91
CA TRP A 141 -26.51 1.80 -0.05
C TRP A 141 -27.26 0.72 -0.85
N CYS A 142 -27.81 1.07 -2.01
CA CYS A 142 -28.49 0.15 -2.91
C CYS A 142 -27.58 -0.37 -4.06
N SER A 143 -26.26 -0.26 -3.94
CA SER A 143 -25.33 -0.67 -4.99
C SER A 143 -25.52 -2.10 -5.47
N VAL A 144 -25.91 -3.01 -4.59
CA VAL A 144 -26.10 -4.42 -4.90
C VAL A 144 -27.56 -4.72 -5.28
N SER A 145 -28.53 -4.17 -4.55
CA SER A 145 -29.96 -4.43 -4.80
C SER A 145 -30.49 -3.73 -6.07
N ASP A 146 -29.89 -2.60 -6.44
CA ASP A 146 -30.30 -1.79 -7.61
C ASP A 146 -29.08 -1.17 -8.32
N SER A 147 -28.18 -2.02 -8.79
CA SER A 147 -26.91 -1.67 -9.42
C SER A 147 -27.04 -0.84 -10.71
N GLU A 148 -28.21 -0.91 -11.38
CA GLU A 148 -28.44 -0.26 -12.68
C GLU A 148 -29.15 1.07 -12.56
N SER A 149 -29.62 1.46 -11.39
CA SER A 149 -30.32 2.74 -11.23
C SER A 149 -29.38 3.93 -11.47
N ASP A 150 -29.93 5.02 -11.96
CA ASP A 150 -29.23 6.29 -12.11
C ASP A 150 -28.67 6.80 -10.78
N PHE A 151 -29.38 6.55 -9.68
CA PHE A 151 -28.94 6.93 -8.34
C PHE A 151 -27.64 6.22 -7.96
N THR A 152 -27.59 4.89 -8.11
CA THR A 152 -26.42 4.07 -7.82
C THR A 152 -25.23 4.49 -8.68
N LYS A 153 -25.44 4.58 -10.01
CA LYS A 153 -24.36 4.91 -10.96
C LYS A 153 -23.77 6.29 -10.71
N LYS A 154 -24.61 7.29 -10.45
CA LYS A 154 -24.14 8.64 -10.12
C LYS A 154 -23.29 8.69 -8.85
N GLN A 155 -23.60 7.87 -7.84
CA GLN A 155 -22.79 7.79 -6.64
C GLN A 155 -21.44 7.10 -6.91
N TRP A 156 -21.42 6.03 -7.70
CA TRP A 156 -20.16 5.42 -8.15
C TRP A 156 -19.30 6.40 -8.94
N ASP A 157 -19.90 7.22 -9.82
CA ASP A 157 -19.19 8.23 -10.60
C ASP A 157 -18.56 9.30 -9.70
N VAL A 158 -19.30 9.80 -8.70
CA VAL A 158 -18.77 10.78 -7.72
C VAL A 158 -17.59 10.17 -6.94
N LYS A 159 -17.72 8.93 -6.48
CA LYS A 159 -16.68 8.24 -5.73
C LYS A 159 -15.44 8.00 -6.58
N ARG A 160 -15.62 7.56 -7.82
CA ARG A 160 -14.57 7.42 -8.82
C ARG A 160 -13.83 8.73 -9.07
N GLN A 161 -14.60 9.84 -9.19
CA GLN A 161 -14.03 11.14 -9.52
C GLN A 161 -13.00 11.60 -8.49
N PHE A 162 -13.18 11.29 -7.19
CA PHE A 162 -12.18 11.60 -6.17
C PHE A 162 -10.82 10.94 -6.47
N ALA A 163 -10.80 9.67 -6.88
CA ALA A 163 -9.56 8.99 -7.23
C ALA A 163 -8.91 9.58 -8.49
N VAL A 164 -9.72 9.91 -9.50
CA VAL A 164 -9.26 10.55 -10.76
C VAL A 164 -8.67 11.93 -10.49
N ASP A 165 -9.33 12.73 -9.66
CA ASP A 165 -8.85 14.07 -9.29
C ASP A 165 -7.57 14.00 -8.47
N ALA A 166 -7.48 13.07 -7.51
CA ALA A 166 -6.27 12.83 -6.74
C ALA A 166 -5.09 12.44 -7.65
N GLU A 167 -5.31 11.54 -8.60
CA GLU A 167 -4.29 11.15 -9.57
C GLU A 167 -3.84 12.32 -10.44
N SER A 168 -4.77 13.09 -10.98
CA SER A 168 -4.50 14.25 -11.83
C SER A 168 -3.73 15.34 -11.09
N LEU A 169 -4.20 15.71 -9.89
CA LEU A 169 -3.58 16.73 -9.04
C LEU A 169 -2.17 16.34 -8.61
N SER A 170 -1.96 15.07 -8.19
CA SER A 170 -0.64 14.59 -7.79
C SER A 170 0.36 14.59 -8.95
N LYS A 171 -0.07 14.20 -10.17
CA LYS A 171 0.76 14.30 -11.39
C LYS A 171 1.14 15.74 -11.71
N ALA A 172 0.19 16.65 -11.65
CA ALA A 172 0.43 18.06 -11.91
C ALA A 172 1.37 18.70 -10.87
N LEU A 173 1.21 18.34 -9.58
CA LEU A 173 2.08 18.80 -8.51
C LEU A 173 3.51 18.29 -8.68
N LEU A 174 3.69 16.99 -8.95
CA LEU A 174 5.02 16.43 -9.19
C LEU A 174 5.70 17.10 -10.38
N SER A 175 5.01 17.23 -11.51
CA SER A 175 5.56 17.91 -12.69
C SER A 175 5.97 19.35 -12.39
N LYS A 176 5.18 20.08 -11.60
CA LYS A 176 5.43 21.50 -11.29
C LYS A 176 6.62 21.73 -10.36
N VAL A 177 6.97 20.78 -9.51
CA VAL A 177 8.10 20.91 -8.58
C VAL A 177 9.43 20.58 -9.24
N MET A 178 9.42 19.89 -10.38
CA MET A 178 10.65 19.52 -11.05
C MET A 178 11.40 20.74 -11.59
N PRO A 179 12.74 20.72 -11.54
CA PRO A 179 13.56 21.78 -12.10
C PRO A 179 13.27 21.96 -13.60
N ALA A 180 13.25 23.21 -14.05
CA ALA A 180 13.14 23.50 -15.47
C ALA A 180 14.37 22.99 -16.22
N ALA A 181 14.15 22.36 -17.38
CA ALA A 181 15.21 22.02 -18.31
C ALA A 181 15.94 23.31 -18.74
N GLY A 182 17.26 23.31 -18.70
CA GLY A 182 18.04 24.50 -19.06
C GLY A 182 19.50 24.14 -19.34
N GLY A 183 19.85 22.87 -19.16
CA GLY A 183 21.16 22.31 -19.48
C GLY A 183 21.22 21.71 -20.88
N ASP A 184 22.30 21.00 -21.14
CA ASP A 184 22.47 20.20 -22.36
C ASP A 184 21.39 19.08 -22.42
N ALA A 185 20.70 18.97 -23.54
CA ALA A 185 19.68 17.94 -23.80
C ALA A 185 20.23 16.50 -23.73
N ALA A 186 21.54 16.33 -23.81
CA ALA A 186 22.24 15.06 -23.62
C ALA A 186 22.52 14.74 -22.13
N SER A 187 22.16 15.63 -21.21
CA SER A 187 22.38 15.47 -19.77
C SER A 187 21.05 15.23 -19.05
N ILE A 188 21.05 14.27 -18.14
CA ILE A 188 19.87 13.86 -17.37
C ILE A 188 20.19 13.97 -15.88
N ASP A 189 19.34 14.64 -15.14
CA ASP A 189 19.34 14.66 -13.68
C ASP A 189 18.37 13.62 -13.16
N VAL A 190 18.84 12.78 -12.23
CA VAL A 190 18.05 11.75 -11.55
C VAL A 190 17.91 12.13 -10.09
N HIS A 191 16.68 12.27 -9.61
CA HIS A 191 16.31 12.84 -8.32
C HIS A 191 15.80 11.77 -7.37
N ASN A 192 16.26 11.83 -6.11
CA ASN A 192 15.86 10.95 -5.03
C ASN A 192 15.10 11.75 -3.95
N SER A 193 13.85 11.40 -3.73
CA SER A 193 12.97 12.03 -2.73
C SER A 193 12.97 11.33 -1.37
N THR A 194 13.85 10.32 -1.15
CA THR A 194 13.90 9.53 0.08
C THR A 194 15.13 9.85 0.93
N SER A 195 15.13 9.43 2.20
CA SER A 195 16.19 9.74 3.17
C SER A 195 17.40 8.80 3.10
N TRP A 196 17.47 7.89 2.14
CA TRP A 196 18.60 6.96 1.95
C TRP A 196 19.13 6.99 0.52
N VAL A 197 20.38 6.56 0.35
CA VAL A 197 21.02 6.43 -0.96
C VAL A 197 20.35 5.33 -1.77
N ARG A 198 20.12 5.56 -3.06
CA ARG A 198 19.42 4.60 -3.92
C ARG A 198 20.26 4.16 -5.11
N ASN A 199 20.09 2.87 -5.44
CA ASN A 199 20.49 2.28 -6.71
C ASN A 199 19.21 1.78 -7.37
N GLU A 200 18.90 2.18 -8.61
CA GLU A 200 17.61 1.81 -9.21
C GLU A 200 17.66 1.94 -10.74
N LEU A 201 16.87 1.10 -11.40
CA LEU A 201 16.64 1.21 -12.83
C LEU A 201 15.89 2.51 -13.17
N VAL A 202 16.49 3.30 -14.04
CA VAL A 202 15.87 4.49 -14.64
C VAL A 202 15.56 4.19 -16.11
N VAL A 203 14.32 4.48 -16.52
CA VAL A 203 13.86 4.32 -17.89
C VAL A 203 13.54 5.69 -18.48
N LEU A 204 14.28 6.09 -19.50
CA LEU A 204 14.09 7.36 -20.21
C LEU A 204 13.26 7.14 -21.46
N SER A 205 12.30 8.03 -21.72
CA SER A 205 11.59 8.02 -22.99
C SER A 205 12.55 8.13 -24.19
N ALA A 206 12.13 7.67 -25.36
CA ALA A 206 12.91 7.78 -26.59
C ALA A 206 13.32 9.25 -26.86
N ALA A 207 12.42 10.21 -26.56
CA ALA A 207 12.71 11.63 -26.73
C ALA A 207 13.81 12.13 -25.77
N MET A 208 13.75 11.77 -24.49
CA MET A 208 14.75 12.15 -23.49
C MET A 208 16.12 11.51 -23.75
N SER A 209 16.15 10.37 -24.43
CA SER A 209 17.37 9.58 -24.71
C SER A 209 17.82 9.67 -26.18
N ALA A 210 17.38 10.69 -26.92
CA ALA A 210 17.75 10.85 -28.35
C ALA A 210 19.23 11.08 -28.58
N ALA A 211 20.01 11.53 -27.61
CA ALA A 211 21.44 11.76 -27.68
C ALA A 211 22.26 10.47 -27.85
N GLY A 212 21.72 9.31 -27.42
CA GLY A 212 22.34 7.99 -27.65
C GLY A 212 22.23 7.04 -26.46
N ASP A 213 22.88 5.87 -26.62
CA ASP A 213 22.74 4.73 -25.70
C ASP A 213 23.90 4.60 -24.70
N HIS A 214 24.99 5.35 -24.92
CA HIS A 214 26.12 5.33 -24.02
C HIS A 214 25.91 6.31 -22.88
N VAL A 215 25.75 5.79 -21.66
CA VAL A 215 25.49 6.56 -20.45
C VAL A 215 26.76 6.69 -19.61
N LYS A 216 27.06 7.88 -19.13
CA LYS A 216 28.18 8.17 -18.22
C LYS A 216 27.69 8.94 -16.99
N THR A 217 28.34 8.71 -15.87
CA THR A 217 28.19 9.58 -14.68
C THR A 217 28.85 10.94 -14.93
N GLU A 218 28.55 11.94 -14.09
CA GLU A 218 29.20 13.26 -14.09
C GLU A 218 30.74 13.18 -14.03
N ARG A 219 31.27 12.12 -13.40
CA ARG A 219 32.73 11.88 -13.31
C ARG A 219 33.31 11.12 -14.51
N GLY A 220 32.50 10.88 -15.54
CA GLY A 220 32.91 10.21 -16.78
C GLY A 220 32.95 8.69 -16.76
N ALA A 221 32.57 8.03 -15.64
CA ALA A 221 32.47 6.57 -15.57
C ALA A 221 31.28 6.07 -16.39
N SER A 222 31.50 5.06 -17.25
CA SER A 222 30.44 4.46 -18.06
C SER A 222 29.49 3.63 -17.19
N VAL A 223 28.19 3.75 -17.47
CA VAL A 223 27.09 3.05 -16.77
C VAL A 223 26.45 2.05 -17.72
N ALA A 224 26.11 0.87 -17.19
CA ALA A 224 25.42 -0.15 -17.97
C ALA A 224 24.05 0.37 -18.43
N SER A 225 23.75 0.20 -19.72
CA SER A 225 22.52 0.69 -20.34
C SER A 225 22.00 -0.26 -21.41
N GLN A 226 20.72 -0.14 -21.74
CA GLN A 226 20.07 -0.93 -22.78
C GLN A 226 18.97 -0.13 -23.46
N ARG A 227 18.95 -0.10 -24.79
CA ARG A 227 17.75 0.35 -25.53
C ARG A 227 16.74 -0.77 -25.51
N LEU A 228 15.56 -0.50 -24.95
CA LEU A 228 14.45 -1.43 -24.86
C LEU A 228 13.74 -1.57 -26.21
N ALA A 229 13.01 -2.65 -26.40
CA ALA A 229 12.22 -2.89 -27.59
C ALA A 229 11.17 -1.80 -27.88
N THR A 230 10.70 -1.11 -26.86
CA THR A 230 9.79 0.06 -26.94
C THR A 230 10.48 1.34 -27.43
N GLY A 231 11.82 1.34 -27.55
CA GLY A 231 12.62 2.51 -27.90
C GLY A 231 13.06 3.38 -26.73
N GLU A 232 12.70 3.05 -25.50
CA GLU A 232 13.14 3.69 -24.26
C GLU A 232 14.58 3.27 -23.91
N LEU A 233 15.34 4.11 -23.21
CA LEU A 233 16.67 3.78 -22.73
C LEU A 233 16.62 3.47 -21.23
N ALA A 234 17.01 2.27 -20.87
CA ALA A 234 17.16 1.82 -19.50
C ALA A 234 18.62 1.89 -19.04
N PHE A 235 18.88 2.34 -17.80
CA PHE A 235 20.18 2.27 -17.14
C PHE A 235 20.01 2.22 -15.63
N VAL A 236 20.98 1.68 -14.89
CA VAL A 236 20.92 1.69 -13.42
C VAL A 236 21.64 2.93 -12.90
N ALA A 237 20.89 3.82 -12.26
CA ALA A 237 21.43 4.97 -11.55
C ALA A 237 21.98 4.51 -10.20
N HIS A 238 23.29 4.54 -10.03
CA HIS A 238 23.94 4.14 -8.77
C HIS A 238 24.24 5.32 -7.88
N ALA A 239 24.13 5.08 -6.56
CA ALA A 239 24.49 6.02 -5.50
C ALA A 239 23.80 7.39 -5.63
N VAL A 240 22.52 7.40 -6.04
CA VAL A 240 21.74 8.65 -6.04
C VAL A 240 21.52 9.07 -4.58
N PRO A 241 22.05 10.23 -4.16
CA PRO A 241 22.11 10.59 -2.74
C PRO A 241 20.72 10.85 -2.16
N ALA A 242 20.58 10.63 -0.85
CA ALA A 242 19.37 10.92 -0.09
C ALA A 242 18.98 12.40 -0.26
N PHE A 243 17.69 12.67 -0.54
CA PHE A 243 17.18 14.02 -0.78
C PHE A 243 18.11 14.87 -1.67
N GLY A 244 18.56 14.26 -2.75
CA GLY A 244 19.52 14.85 -3.66
C GLY A 244 19.38 14.32 -5.09
N SER A 245 20.35 14.65 -5.93
CA SER A 245 20.32 14.29 -7.34
C SER A 245 21.68 13.82 -7.84
N ALA A 246 21.66 13.02 -8.92
CA ALA A 246 22.86 12.61 -9.65
C ALA A 246 22.67 12.93 -11.14
N ARG A 247 23.76 13.40 -11.81
CA ARG A 247 23.74 13.73 -13.23
C ARG A 247 24.39 12.63 -14.05
N PHE A 248 23.76 12.35 -15.18
CA PHE A 248 24.20 11.39 -16.17
C PHE A 248 24.26 12.05 -17.55
N HIS A 249 25.23 11.64 -18.37
CA HIS A 249 25.43 12.18 -19.70
C HIS A 249 25.19 11.07 -20.74
N LEU A 250 24.40 11.38 -21.74
CA LEU A 250 24.08 10.52 -22.85
C LEU A 250 24.93 10.88 -24.05
N SER A 251 25.43 9.91 -24.81
CA SER A 251 26.19 10.14 -26.02
C SER A 251 25.97 9.02 -27.01
N ARG A 252 26.27 9.33 -28.27
CA ARG A 252 26.36 8.29 -29.32
C ARG A 252 27.44 7.28 -28.96
N GLY A 253 27.16 6.02 -29.20
CA GLY A 253 28.10 4.93 -28.95
C GLY A 253 27.36 3.67 -28.50
N LYS A 254 28.13 2.59 -28.35
CA LYS A 254 27.58 1.32 -27.90
C LYS A 254 27.26 1.37 -26.42
N ALA A 255 26.06 0.93 -26.04
CA ALA A 255 25.68 0.71 -24.66
C ALA A 255 26.68 -0.19 -23.93
N LEU A 256 27.04 0.15 -22.69
CA LEU A 256 27.85 -0.71 -21.84
C LEU A 256 26.98 -1.86 -21.31
N ALA A 257 27.44 -3.09 -21.52
CA ALA A 257 26.81 -4.25 -20.90
C ALA A 257 27.18 -4.33 -19.40
N PRO A 258 26.26 -4.75 -18.53
CA PRO A 258 26.56 -4.97 -17.10
C PRO A 258 27.52 -6.16 -16.93
N ALA A 259 28.29 -6.16 -15.83
CA ALA A 259 29.23 -7.26 -15.52
C ALA A 259 28.48 -8.58 -15.25
N LYS A 260 27.38 -8.51 -14.48
CA LYS A 260 26.42 -9.60 -14.32
C LYS A 260 25.27 -9.32 -15.30
N ARG A 261 24.97 -10.27 -16.18
CA ARG A 261 23.94 -10.08 -17.21
C ARG A 261 22.59 -10.62 -16.75
N ALA A 262 21.54 -9.93 -17.13
CA ALA A 262 20.20 -10.51 -17.09
C ALA A 262 19.97 -11.36 -18.35
N THR A 263 19.50 -12.60 -18.17
CA THR A 263 19.32 -13.59 -19.25
C THR A 263 18.02 -14.37 -19.08
N PHE A 264 17.52 -14.93 -20.20
CA PHE A 264 16.42 -15.89 -20.20
C PHE A 264 16.77 -17.05 -21.13
N ALA A 265 16.73 -18.27 -20.61
CA ALA A 265 16.92 -19.50 -21.38
C ALA A 265 16.13 -20.65 -20.73
N ASP A 266 15.47 -21.49 -21.53
CA ASP A 266 14.77 -22.70 -21.08
C ASP A 266 13.79 -22.47 -19.91
N GLY A 267 13.06 -21.35 -19.93
CA GLY A 267 12.12 -20.97 -18.89
C GLY A 267 12.76 -20.37 -17.62
N VAL A 268 14.08 -20.18 -17.61
CA VAL A 268 14.83 -19.65 -16.48
C VAL A 268 15.29 -18.23 -16.76
N MET A 269 15.02 -17.32 -15.85
CA MET A 269 15.57 -15.96 -15.81
C MET A 269 16.62 -15.85 -14.71
N GLU A 270 17.76 -15.23 -15.02
CA GLU A 270 18.84 -14.97 -14.06
C GLU A 270 19.43 -13.57 -14.29
N ASN A 271 19.84 -12.92 -13.19
CA ASN A 271 20.46 -11.58 -13.28
C ASN A 271 21.76 -11.45 -12.48
N GLY A 272 22.30 -12.58 -12.01
CA GLY A 272 23.52 -12.66 -11.21
C GLY A 272 23.29 -12.47 -9.70
N VAL A 273 22.05 -12.24 -9.27
CA VAL A 273 21.64 -12.15 -7.84
C VAL A 273 20.43 -13.04 -7.57
N VAL A 274 19.43 -12.99 -8.43
CA VAL A 274 18.18 -13.76 -8.33
C VAL A 274 18.05 -14.67 -9.54
N ARG A 275 17.59 -15.88 -9.30
CA ARG A 275 17.17 -16.85 -10.31
C ARG A 275 15.71 -17.18 -10.13
N VAL A 276 14.92 -17.15 -11.20
CA VAL A 276 13.52 -17.59 -11.23
C VAL A 276 13.26 -18.52 -12.40
N LYS A 277 12.37 -19.49 -12.21
CA LYS A 277 11.90 -20.38 -13.25
C LYS A 277 10.41 -20.20 -13.48
N ILE A 278 10.04 -20.04 -14.73
CA ILE A 278 8.66 -19.91 -15.19
C ILE A 278 8.24 -21.27 -15.77
N ASP A 279 7.12 -21.78 -15.31
CA ASP A 279 6.49 -22.96 -15.89
C ASP A 279 5.90 -22.62 -17.27
N ALA A 280 6.30 -23.32 -18.29
CA ALA A 280 5.90 -23.00 -19.66
C ALA A 280 4.41 -23.27 -19.95
N ALA A 281 3.77 -24.15 -19.20
CA ALA A 281 2.36 -24.51 -19.40
C ALA A 281 1.42 -23.53 -18.69
N THR A 282 1.78 -23.08 -17.49
CA THR A 282 0.94 -22.23 -16.63
C THR A 282 1.40 -20.78 -16.58
N GLY A 283 2.68 -20.51 -16.88
CA GLY A 283 3.29 -19.20 -16.73
C GLY A 283 3.54 -18.77 -15.27
N ASN A 284 3.35 -19.66 -14.31
CA ASN A 284 3.57 -19.39 -12.90
C ASN A 284 5.05 -19.47 -12.56
N LEU A 285 5.50 -18.71 -11.54
CA LEU A 285 6.83 -18.89 -10.98
C LEU A 285 6.87 -20.18 -10.15
N VAL A 286 7.73 -21.10 -10.52
CA VAL A 286 7.87 -22.42 -9.85
C VAL A 286 9.18 -22.56 -9.08
N GLU A 287 10.09 -21.63 -9.29
CA GLU A 287 11.35 -21.54 -8.58
C GLU A 287 11.73 -20.07 -8.40
N MET A 288 12.23 -19.74 -7.23
CA MET A 288 12.89 -18.47 -6.93
C MET A 288 14.01 -18.75 -5.94
N MET A 289 15.22 -18.35 -6.27
CA MET A 289 16.43 -18.60 -5.47
C MET A 289 17.35 -17.38 -5.49
N LEU A 290 18.10 -17.20 -4.41
CA LEU A 290 19.29 -16.36 -4.43
C LEU A 290 20.42 -17.08 -5.16
N HIS A 291 21.18 -16.36 -5.98
CA HIS A 291 22.31 -16.90 -6.70
C HIS A 291 23.34 -17.55 -5.74
N GLY A 292 23.74 -18.77 -6.04
CA GLY A 292 24.64 -19.55 -5.19
C GLY A 292 24.01 -20.20 -3.97
N LYS A 293 22.69 -20.12 -3.82
CA LYS A 293 21.90 -20.89 -2.84
C LYS A 293 21.15 -22.00 -3.55
N SER A 294 20.77 -23.05 -2.80
CA SER A 294 20.03 -24.20 -3.30
C SER A 294 18.55 -24.20 -2.91
N GLU A 295 18.17 -23.34 -1.99
CA GLU A 295 16.83 -23.29 -1.45
C GLU A 295 15.86 -22.62 -2.44
N ASN A 296 14.88 -23.40 -2.93
CA ASN A 296 13.75 -22.84 -3.67
C ASN A 296 12.76 -22.20 -2.70
N LEU A 297 12.49 -20.93 -2.87
CA LEU A 297 11.60 -20.14 -2.01
C LEU A 297 10.12 -20.20 -2.46
N VAL A 298 9.78 -20.99 -3.47
CA VAL A 298 8.39 -21.22 -3.91
C VAL A 298 7.91 -22.59 -3.44
N ASP A 299 6.86 -22.62 -2.63
CA ASP A 299 6.20 -23.86 -2.17
C ASP A 299 5.27 -24.40 -3.25
N ARG A 300 5.57 -25.61 -3.74
CA ARG A 300 4.78 -26.33 -4.75
C ARG A 300 3.97 -27.49 -4.15
N SER A 301 3.93 -27.61 -2.84
CA SER A 301 3.31 -28.77 -2.16
C SER A 301 1.82 -28.93 -2.46
N LYS A 302 1.11 -27.84 -2.78
CA LYS A 302 -0.30 -27.85 -3.18
C LYS A 302 -0.52 -27.64 -4.69
N GLY A 303 0.56 -27.70 -5.49
CA GLY A 303 0.48 -27.55 -6.94
C GLY A 303 0.50 -26.11 -7.45
N GLU A 304 0.27 -25.11 -6.60
CA GLU A 304 0.31 -23.68 -6.98
C GLU A 304 1.74 -23.20 -7.22
N GLY A 305 1.87 -22.11 -8.02
CA GLY A 305 3.10 -21.36 -8.19
C GLY A 305 2.93 -19.92 -7.72
N ALA A 306 4.05 -19.20 -7.56
CA ALA A 306 3.95 -17.78 -7.23
C ALA A 306 3.44 -16.98 -8.44
N ASN A 307 2.62 -15.95 -8.15
CA ASN A 307 1.91 -15.12 -9.12
C ASN A 307 0.90 -15.91 -9.98
N GLU A 308 0.34 -17.00 -9.45
CA GLU A 308 -0.74 -17.73 -10.10
C GLU A 308 -2.05 -16.98 -10.00
N TYR A 309 -2.74 -16.82 -11.13
CA TYR A 309 -4.07 -16.24 -11.19
C TYR A 309 -5.12 -17.27 -10.74
N LEU A 310 -5.97 -16.84 -9.80
CA LEU A 310 -7.09 -17.62 -9.28
C LEU A 310 -8.36 -16.79 -9.36
N PHE A 311 -9.46 -17.47 -9.67
CA PHE A 311 -10.78 -16.86 -9.77
C PHE A 311 -11.78 -17.70 -8.99
N LEU A 312 -12.53 -17.05 -8.14
CA LEU A 312 -13.64 -17.66 -7.42
C LEU A 312 -14.94 -17.03 -7.89
N GLU A 313 -15.87 -17.84 -8.36
CA GLU A 313 -17.25 -17.45 -8.61
C GLU A 313 -18.12 -18.04 -7.51
N ASP A 314 -19.01 -17.22 -6.93
CA ASP A 314 -19.85 -17.57 -5.80
C ASP A 314 -19.06 -17.82 -4.48
N ALA A 315 -19.62 -18.58 -3.56
CA ALA A 315 -19.09 -18.78 -2.19
C ALA A 315 -18.40 -20.14 -1.96
N ASP A 316 -18.41 -21.03 -2.94
CA ASP A 316 -17.79 -22.35 -2.79
C ASP A 316 -16.28 -22.31 -3.10
N VAL A 317 -15.48 -22.15 -2.06
CA VAL A 317 -14.01 -22.10 -2.17
C VAL A 317 -13.37 -23.39 -2.71
N THR A 318 -14.13 -24.46 -2.87
CA THR A 318 -13.65 -25.69 -3.54
C THR A 318 -13.69 -25.59 -5.06
N GLN A 319 -14.36 -24.57 -5.61
CA GLN A 319 -14.54 -24.31 -7.04
C GLN A 319 -13.61 -23.21 -7.57
N VAL A 320 -12.52 -22.93 -6.89
CA VAL A 320 -11.52 -21.96 -7.37
C VAL A 320 -10.98 -22.42 -8.73
N GLN A 321 -11.02 -21.52 -9.70
CA GLN A 321 -10.59 -21.75 -11.08
C GLN A 321 -9.23 -21.10 -11.32
N GLN A 322 -8.42 -21.72 -12.18
CA GLN A 322 -7.10 -21.24 -12.59
C GLN A 322 -7.15 -20.63 -14.01
N ALA A 323 -6.11 -19.88 -14.37
CA ALA A 323 -5.92 -19.46 -15.75
C ALA A 323 -5.70 -20.67 -16.67
N GLY A 324 -6.06 -20.53 -17.93
CA GLY A 324 -5.79 -21.52 -18.98
C GLY A 324 -4.30 -21.59 -19.33
N ALA A 325 -3.99 -22.44 -20.32
CA ALA A 325 -2.63 -22.64 -20.81
C ALA A 325 -1.96 -21.31 -21.19
N ALA A 326 -0.70 -21.17 -20.81
CA ALA A 326 0.09 -19.97 -21.03
C ALA A 326 0.87 -19.99 -22.36
N THR A 327 0.99 -18.82 -22.95
CA THR A 327 1.97 -18.54 -24.02
C THR A 327 3.04 -17.61 -23.46
N VAL A 328 4.27 -18.10 -23.35
CA VAL A 328 5.41 -17.35 -22.81
C VAL A 328 6.25 -16.80 -23.96
N ARG A 329 6.48 -15.48 -23.99
CA ARG A 329 7.29 -14.80 -25.01
C ARG A 329 8.28 -13.86 -24.35
N VAL A 330 9.49 -13.79 -24.88
CA VAL A 330 10.50 -12.81 -24.44
C VAL A 330 10.15 -11.45 -25.04
N GLU A 331 10.03 -10.41 -24.21
CA GLU A 331 9.87 -9.00 -24.64
C GLU A 331 11.22 -8.28 -24.64
N GLU A 332 12.05 -8.48 -23.59
CA GLU A 332 13.39 -7.91 -23.49
C GLU A 332 14.43 -9.02 -23.32
N VAL A 333 15.49 -8.98 -24.10
CA VAL A 333 16.47 -10.08 -24.21
C VAL A 333 17.68 -9.88 -23.28
N GLY A 334 17.79 -8.75 -22.61
CA GLY A 334 18.99 -8.38 -21.85
C GLY A 334 20.01 -7.59 -22.74
N PRO A 335 21.17 -7.24 -22.23
CA PRO A 335 21.83 -7.80 -21.05
C PRO A 335 21.53 -7.10 -19.72
N LEU A 336 20.93 -5.89 -19.75
CA LEU A 336 20.60 -5.15 -18.53
C LEU A 336 19.22 -5.52 -18.01
N VAL A 337 18.24 -5.53 -18.88
CA VAL A 337 16.84 -5.87 -18.58
C VAL A 337 16.46 -7.10 -19.38
N VAL A 338 15.93 -8.10 -18.71
CA VAL A 338 15.23 -9.21 -19.32
C VAL A 338 13.79 -9.23 -18.86
N SER A 339 12.85 -9.37 -19.77
CA SER A 339 11.43 -9.54 -19.42
C SER A 339 10.75 -10.56 -20.31
N VAL A 340 9.78 -11.23 -19.73
CA VAL A 340 8.89 -12.15 -20.43
C VAL A 340 7.45 -11.73 -20.25
N ARG A 341 6.69 -11.89 -21.34
CA ARG A 341 5.24 -11.71 -21.40
C ARG A 341 4.58 -13.08 -21.42
N ILE A 342 3.58 -13.24 -20.60
CA ILE A 342 2.80 -14.46 -20.41
C ILE A 342 1.35 -14.14 -20.68
N GLU A 343 0.77 -14.73 -21.70
CA GLU A 343 -0.61 -14.55 -22.12
C GLU A 343 -1.41 -15.82 -21.85
N SER A 344 -2.56 -15.69 -21.23
CA SER A 344 -3.46 -16.79 -20.91
C SER A 344 -4.90 -16.36 -21.07
N SER A 345 -5.80 -17.30 -21.39
CA SER A 345 -7.21 -17.12 -21.06
C SER A 345 -7.39 -17.20 -19.53
N ALA A 346 -8.36 -16.48 -19.00
CA ALA A 346 -8.62 -16.52 -17.56
C ALA A 346 -10.12 -16.40 -17.29
N PRO A 347 -10.68 -17.16 -16.34
CA PRO A 347 -12.06 -17.01 -15.91
C PRO A 347 -12.30 -15.55 -15.45
N GLY A 348 -13.49 -15.01 -15.70
CA GLY A 348 -13.86 -13.65 -15.33
C GLY A 348 -13.15 -12.54 -16.13
N CYS A 349 -12.30 -12.86 -17.14
CA CYS A 349 -11.52 -11.90 -17.91
C CYS A 349 -11.73 -12.02 -19.41
N ASN A 350 -11.54 -10.92 -20.15
CA ASN A 350 -11.36 -10.93 -21.61
C ASN A 350 -9.95 -11.39 -21.97
N SER A 351 -8.95 -10.93 -21.19
CA SER A 351 -7.56 -11.35 -21.32
C SER A 351 -6.83 -11.21 -19.99
N LEU A 352 -5.80 -12.05 -19.82
CA LEU A 352 -4.82 -11.96 -18.75
C LEU A 352 -3.43 -11.89 -19.36
N VAL A 353 -2.69 -10.84 -19.04
CA VAL A 353 -1.29 -10.67 -19.42
C VAL A 353 -0.47 -10.49 -18.15
N ARG A 354 0.49 -11.40 -17.93
CA ARG A 354 1.44 -11.29 -16.83
C ARG A 354 2.84 -11.01 -17.40
N ARG A 355 3.60 -10.19 -16.70
CA ARG A 355 5.01 -9.92 -17.03
C ARG A 355 5.89 -10.24 -15.85
N VAL A 356 7.05 -10.80 -16.14
CA VAL A 356 8.12 -11.02 -15.16
C VAL A 356 9.35 -10.29 -15.69
N ARG A 357 9.96 -9.43 -14.88
CA ARG A 357 11.13 -8.65 -15.22
C ARG A 357 12.26 -8.86 -14.22
N LEU A 358 13.49 -9.02 -14.71
CA LEU A 358 14.71 -8.96 -13.93
C LEU A 358 15.66 -7.91 -14.50
N VAL A 359 16.30 -7.17 -13.61
CA VAL A 359 17.34 -6.19 -13.93
C VAL A 359 18.68 -6.73 -13.44
N ALA A 360 19.72 -6.64 -14.28
CA ALA A 360 21.04 -7.15 -13.97
C ALA A 360 21.60 -6.57 -12.67
N GLY A 361 21.92 -7.43 -11.72
CA GLY A 361 22.49 -7.06 -10.44
C GLY A 361 21.51 -6.57 -9.39
N GLU A 362 20.22 -6.37 -9.72
CA GLU A 362 19.16 -6.07 -8.72
C GLU A 362 18.78 -7.34 -7.95
N ASP A 363 18.30 -7.15 -6.73
CA ASP A 363 18.03 -8.26 -5.79
C ASP A 363 16.56 -8.70 -5.74
N HIS A 364 15.76 -8.29 -6.71
CA HIS A 364 14.32 -8.57 -6.73
C HIS A 364 13.80 -8.94 -8.13
N VAL A 365 12.60 -9.48 -8.15
CA VAL A 365 11.79 -9.82 -9.33
C VAL A 365 10.62 -8.86 -9.37
N GLU A 366 10.36 -8.24 -10.50
CA GLU A 366 9.17 -7.43 -10.70
C GLU A 366 8.10 -8.22 -11.47
N LEU A 367 6.86 -8.08 -11.02
CA LEU A 367 5.69 -8.73 -11.58
C LEU A 367 4.65 -7.66 -11.95
N THR A 368 4.11 -7.78 -13.15
CA THR A 368 3.01 -6.92 -13.61
C THR A 368 1.90 -7.81 -14.17
N ASN A 369 0.71 -7.72 -13.61
CA ASN A 369 -0.46 -8.47 -14.04
C ASN A 369 -1.51 -7.52 -14.59
N VAL A 370 -1.82 -7.61 -15.86
CA VAL A 370 -2.86 -6.82 -16.53
C VAL A 370 -4.08 -7.71 -16.73
N VAL A 371 -5.14 -7.37 -16.04
CA VAL A 371 -6.43 -8.06 -16.06
C VAL A 371 -7.41 -7.21 -16.84
N ASP A 372 -7.86 -7.68 -18.00
CA ASP A 372 -9.00 -7.09 -18.71
C ASP A 372 -10.28 -7.76 -18.19
N LYS A 373 -10.83 -7.18 -17.11
CA LYS A 373 -11.91 -7.76 -16.32
C LYS A 373 -13.24 -7.66 -17.05
N LYS A 374 -13.92 -8.79 -17.18
CA LYS A 374 -15.32 -8.82 -17.60
C LYS A 374 -16.21 -8.36 -16.47
N ARG A 375 -17.33 -7.76 -16.80
CA ARG A 375 -18.42 -7.55 -15.86
C ARG A 375 -18.86 -8.89 -15.25
N ALA A 376 -19.15 -8.90 -13.94
CA ALA A 376 -19.74 -10.02 -13.26
C ALA A 376 -21.04 -10.44 -13.96
N GLN A 377 -21.26 -11.74 -14.09
CA GLN A 377 -22.47 -12.29 -14.71
C GLN A 377 -23.69 -11.99 -13.83
N LEU A 378 -24.88 -12.05 -14.44
CA LEU A 378 -26.12 -12.00 -13.66
C LEU A 378 -26.23 -13.29 -12.84
N ASN A 379 -26.61 -13.14 -11.59
CA ASN A 379 -26.82 -14.29 -10.70
C ASN A 379 -28.02 -15.10 -11.24
N PRO A 380 -27.84 -16.36 -11.64
CA PRO A 380 -28.93 -17.20 -12.13
C PRO A 380 -29.96 -17.53 -11.05
N HIS A 381 -29.58 -17.39 -9.78
CA HIS A 381 -30.42 -17.65 -8.61
C HIS A 381 -30.38 -16.45 -7.66
N PRO A 382 -30.89 -15.25 -8.10
CA PRO A 382 -31.00 -14.14 -7.16
C PRO A 382 -31.85 -14.62 -5.99
N GLY A 383 -31.29 -14.60 -4.80
CA GLY A 383 -31.95 -15.07 -3.59
C GLY A 383 -33.36 -14.50 -3.50
N LYS A 384 -34.33 -15.26 -3.02
CA LYS A 384 -35.67 -14.76 -2.74
C LYS A 384 -35.55 -13.84 -1.53
N GLY A 385 -35.09 -12.59 -1.79
CA GLY A 385 -35.00 -11.57 -0.78
C GLY A 385 -36.36 -11.36 -0.14
N GLY A 386 -36.49 -11.71 1.11
CA GLY A 386 -37.56 -11.22 1.94
C GLY A 386 -37.31 -9.77 2.35
N PRO A 387 -38.29 -9.07 2.95
CA PRO A 387 -38.08 -7.74 3.52
C PRO A 387 -36.91 -7.76 4.51
N GLY A 388 -35.82 -7.07 4.20
CA GLY A 388 -34.58 -7.07 4.99
C GLY A 388 -33.51 -8.05 4.51
N ASP A 389 -33.70 -8.72 3.38
CA ASP A 389 -32.63 -9.43 2.67
C ASP A 389 -31.92 -8.45 1.74
N ASP A 390 -30.94 -7.72 2.29
CA ASP A 390 -30.09 -6.78 1.55
C ASP A 390 -29.19 -7.51 0.52
N PHE A 391 -29.35 -8.82 0.38
CA PHE A 391 -28.53 -9.73 -0.44
C PHE A 391 -29.27 -10.29 -1.65
N ALA A 392 -30.43 -9.77 -2.03
CA ALA A 392 -31.03 -10.05 -3.33
C ALA A 392 -30.13 -9.48 -4.43
N GLN A 393 -29.14 -10.26 -4.84
CA GLN A 393 -28.04 -9.79 -5.69
C GLN A 393 -28.40 -10.03 -7.15
N ARG A 394 -28.31 -8.97 -7.93
CA ARG A 394 -28.45 -9.07 -9.38
C ARG A 394 -27.22 -9.68 -10.05
N GLU A 395 -26.02 -9.31 -9.59
CA GLU A 395 -24.74 -9.79 -10.09
C GLU A 395 -24.22 -10.96 -9.26
N ALA A 396 -23.59 -11.94 -9.91
CA ALA A 396 -22.89 -13.02 -9.26
C ALA A 396 -21.71 -12.48 -8.44
N LYS A 397 -21.44 -13.11 -7.31
CA LYS A 397 -20.27 -12.78 -6.50
C LYS A 397 -19.03 -13.42 -7.09
N GLU A 398 -17.95 -12.67 -7.10
CA GLU A 398 -16.69 -13.13 -7.68
C GLU A 398 -15.49 -12.45 -7.03
N SER A 399 -14.34 -13.12 -7.09
CA SER A 399 -13.06 -12.54 -6.69
C SER A 399 -11.91 -13.02 -7.54
N VAL A 400 -10.89 -12.18 -7.64
CA VAL A 400 -9.61 -12.46 -8.31
C VAL A 400 -8.50 -12.42 -7.28
N GLN A 401 -7.71 -13.49 -7.21
CA GLN A 401 -6.52 -13.58 -6.38
C GLN A 401 -5.27 -13.86 -7.22
N PHE A 402 -4.12 -13.47 -6.65
CA PHE A 402 -2.80 -13.94 -7.09
C PHE A 402 -2.12 -14.66 -5.93
N ALA A 403 -1.73 -15.93 -6.15
CA ALA A 403 -1.14 -16.76 -5.12
C ALA A 403 0.35 -16.43 -4.88
N PHE A 404 0.76 -16.42 -3.61
CA PHE A 404 2.14 -16.29 -3.18
C PHE A 404 2.49 -17.35 -2.12
N PRO A 405 2.74 -18.60 -2.56
CA PRO A 405 3.14 -19.69 -1.69
C PRO A 405 4.65 -19.68 -1.49
N PHE A 406 5.13 -19.26 -0.32
CA PHE A 406 6.55 -19.27 -0.03
C PHE A 406 7.00 -20.49 0.74
N ALA A 407 8.18 -21.02 0.40
CA ALA A 407 8.83 -22.17 1.03
C ALA A 407 9.91 -21.67 2.00
N VAL A 408 9.51 -21.22 3.17
CA VAL A 408 10.40 -20.77 4.24
C VAL A 408 10.12 -21.59 5.49
N SER A 409 10.89 -22.64 5.72
CA SER A 409 10.69 -23.56 6.87
C SER A 409 10.70 -22.76 8.17
N ASP A 410 9.68 -22.96 9.02
CA ASP A 410 9.50 -22.22 10.27
C ASP A 410 9.50 -20.68 10.10
N GLY A 411 9.14 -20.23 8.90
CA GLY A 411 9.07 -18.80 8.57
C GLY A 411 7.93 -18.10 9.30
N THR A 412 8.21 -16.92 9.82
CA THR A 412 7.22 -16.00 10.39
C THR A 412 6.74 -15.05 9.32
N MET A 413 5.41 -14.95 9.15
CA MET A 413 4.79 -13.93 8.30
C MET A 413 4.65 -12.63 9.09
N ARG A 414 5.01 -11.52 8.44
CA ARG A 414 4.88 -10.15 8.96
C ARG A 414 4.24 -9.28 7.91
N ILE A 415 3.33 -8.43 8.33
CA ILE A 415 2.56 -7.52 7.45
C ILE A 415 2.82 -6.09 7.87
N ASP A 416 3.18 -5.26 6.91
CA ASP A 416 3.25 -3.80 7.07
C ASP A 416 1.83 -3.25 7.27
N VAL A 417 1.59 -2.65 8.42
CA VAL A 417 0.35 -1.95 8.76
C VAL A 417 0.70 -0.51 9.16
N PRO A 418 -0.26 0.42 9.23
CA PRO A 418 0.04 1.81 9.55
C PRO A 418 0.86 1.97 10.83
N LEU A 419 2.10 2.46 10.70
CA LEU A 419 3.07 2.70 11.77
C LEU A 419 3.38 1.48 12.65
N ALA A 420 3.29 0.26 12.09
CA ALA A 420 3.60 -0.96 12.81
C ALA A 420 3.91 -2.13 11.86
N VAL A 421 4.31 -3.25 12.43
CA VAL A 421 4.41 -4.55 11.77
C VAL A 421 3.59 -5.55 12.57
N MET A 422 2.66 -6.21 11.91
CA MET A 422 1.76 -7.19 12.53
C MET A 422 2.12 -8.60 12.07
N ARG A 423 2.11 -9.55 13.00
CA ARG A 423 2.16 -10.98 12.71
C ARG A 423 0.73 -11.51 12.77
N PRO A 424 0.18 -12.03 11.64
CA PRO A 424 -1.16 -12.61 11.64
C PRO A 424 -1.33 -13.63 12.77
N GLU A 425 -2.50 -13.63 13.41
CA GLU A 425 -2.87 -14.37 14.61
C GLU A 425 -2.14 -13.88 15.88
N ALA A 426 -0.80 -13.80 15.87
CA ALA A 426 -0.02 -13.57 17.07
C ALA A 426 -0.20 -12.17 17.68
N ASP A 427 -0.36 -11.17 16.82
CA ASP A 427 -0.48 -9.75 17.23
C ASP A 427 -1.93 -9.24 17.09
N GLN A 428 -2.88 -10.11 16.71
CA GLN A 428 -4.29 -9.76 16.57
C GLN A 428 -5.08 -10.05 17.85
N LEU A 429 -6.01 -9.17 18.17
CA LEU A 429 -7.00 -9.43 19.24
C LEU A 429 -7.95 -10.56 18.84
N ALA A 430 -8.52 -11.24 19.82
CA ALA A 430 -9.38 -12.42 19.61
C ALA A 430 -10.57 -12.15 18.68
N GLY A 431 -11.15 -10.94 18.72
CA GLY A 431 -12.27 -10.53 17.87
C GLY A 431 -11.90 -9.91 16.53
N ALA A 432 -10.60 -9.83 16.20
CA ALA A 432 -10.14 -9.24 14.95
C ALA A 432 -10.55 -10.05 13.73
N ASN A 433 -10.72 -9.38 12.58
CA ASN A 433 -10.93 -10.05 11.31
C ASN A 433 -9.69 -10.88 10.92
N LYS A 434 -9.93 -12.13 10.52
CA LYS A 434 -8.90 -13.10 10.10
C LYS A 434 -9.16 -13.67 8.71
N ASN A 435 -10.18 -13.19 8.02
CA ASN A 435 -10.51 -13.64 6.66
C ASN A 435 -9.64 -12.96 5.61
N TRP A 436 -9.43 -11.64 5.75
CA TRP A 436 -8.53 -10.85 4.92
C TRP A 436 -7.85 -9.78 5.79
N LEU A 437 -6.70 -9.30 5.34
CA LEU A 437 -5.90 -8.33 6.06
C LEU A 437 -5.45 -7.22 5.11
N PRO A 438 -5.55 -5.95 5.52
CA PRO A 438 -4.98 -4.85 4.75
C PRO A 438 -3.46 -4.82 4.90
N VAL A 439 -2.77 -4.51 3.81
CA VAL A 439 -1.32 -4.38 3.72
C VAL A 439 -0.98 -2.94 3.35
N GLY A 440 -0.13 -2.32 4.12
CA GLY A 440 0.42 -1.02 3.78
C GLY A 440 1.18 -1.08 2.46
N ARG A 441 2.36 -1.71 2.47
CA ARG A 441 3.18 -1.88 1.28
C ARG A 441 3.75 -3.28 1.12
N TRP A 442 4.04 -4.02 2.20
CA TRP A 442 4.77 -5.27 2.10
C TRP A 442 4.26 -6.36 3.05
N VAL A 443 4.53 -7.60 2.65
CA VAL A 443 4.46 -8.80 3.48
C VAL A 443 5.84 -9.46 3.44
N ASP A 444 6.39 -9.78 4.60
CA ASP A 444 7.63 -10.54 4.74
C ASP A 444 7.36 -11.92 5.30
N VAL A 445 7.93 -12.93 4.67
CA VAL A 445 7.91 -14.30 5.16
C VAL A 445 9.34 -14.78 5.30
N SER A 446 9.83 -14.86 6.52
CA SER A 446 11.25 -15.15 6.77
C SER A 446 11.51 -15.89 8.06
N ASN A 447 12.66 -16.56 8.08
CA ASN A 447 13.31 -17.09 9.27
C ASN A 447 14.67 -16.40 9.48
N ALA A 448 15.52 -16.91 10.38
CA ALA A 448 16.83 -16.31 10.65
C ALA A 448 17.84 -16.43 9.48
N LYS A 449 17.59 -17.26 8.47
CA LYS A 449 18.55 -17.58 7.40
C LYS A 449 18.15 -17.05 6.05
N HIS A 450 16.87 -17.07 5.71
CA HIS A 450 16.34 -16.64 4.43
C HIS A 450 14.87 -16.24 4.55
N GLY A 451 14.41 -15.47 3.57
CA GLY A 451 13.05 -15.02 3.46
C GLY A 451 12.74 -14.40 2.12
N VAL A 452 11.51 -13.94 2.00
CA VAL A 452 11.00 -13.19 0.85
C VAL A 452 10.18 -12.03 1.36
N THR A 453 10.56 -10.82 0.97
CA THR A 453 9.69 -9.65 1.08
C THR A 453 8.89 -9.52 -0.22
N TRP A 454 7.58 -9.62 -0.11
CA TRP A 454 6.62 -9.31 -1.18
C TRP A 454 6.13 -7.88 -1.03
N VAL A 455 6.12 -7.13 -2.13
CA VAL A 455 5.62 -5.75 -2.18
C VAL A 455 4.41 -5.66 -3.08
N THR A 456 3.39 -4.92 -2.66
CA THR A 456 2.21 -4.59 -3.45
C THR A 456 2.12 -3.08 -3.66
N LEU A 457 2.02 -2.66 -4.92
CA LEU A 457 1.86 -1.24 -5.26
C LEU A 457 0.39 -0.85 -5.41
N ASP A 458 -0.45 -1.77 -5.87
CA ASP A 458 -1.80 -1.46 -6.36
C ASP A 458 -2.91 -2.09 -5.52
N ALA A 459 -2.79 -3.37 -5.12
CA ALA A 459 -3.83 -4.13 -4.40
C ALA A 459 -3.48 -4.27 -2.91
N PRO A 460 -4.25 -3.66 -1.99
CA PRO A 460 -3.86 -3.60 -0.57
C PRO A 460 -4.34 -4.79 0.29
N LEU A 461 -5.08 -5.74 -0.26
CA LEU A 461 -5.67 -6.82 0.54
C LEU A 461 -4.97 -8.16 0.32
N VAL A 462 -4.84 -8.93 1.39
CA VAL A 462 -4.36 -10.32 1.35
C VAL A 462 -5.26 -11.25 2.16
N GLU A 463 -5.35 -12.49 1.71
CA GLU A 463 -5.95 -13.61 2.44
C GLU A 463 -4.85 -14.58 2.86
N VAL A 464 -4.74 -14.88 4.15
CA VAL A 464 -3.65 -15.71 4.70
C VAL A 464 -4.08 -17.17 4.82
N GLY A 465 -3.30 -18.07 4.24
CA GLY A 465 -3.47 -19.53 4.35
C GLY A 465 -4.52 -20.14 3.43
N GLY A 466 -5.49 -19.36 2.97
CA GLY A 466 -6.54 -19.85 2.06
C GLY A 466 -7.50 -18.75 1.67
N ILE A 467 -8.12 -18.93 0.51
CA ILE A 467 -9.17 -18.05 -0.01
C ILE A 467 -10.42 -18.20 0.87
N SER A 468 -11.12 -17.10 1.12
CA SER A 468 -12.39 -17.08 1.82
C SER A 468 -13.47 -16.38 1.00
N ALA A 469 -14.71 -16.87 1.12
CA ALA A 469 -15.87 -16.29 0.44
C ALA A 469 -17.01 -16.01 1.40
N ASN A 470 -16.71 -15.93 2.69
CA ASN A 470 -17.73 -15.97 3.75
C ASN A 470 -18.36 -14.62 4.09
N MET A 471 -18.03 -13.58 3.37
CA MET A 471 -18.31 -12.22 3.81
C MET A 471 -19.78 -11.86 3.87
N LEU A 472 -20.56 -12.35 2.95
CA LEU A 472 -21.96 -11.96 2.77
C LEU A 472 -22.88 -12.31 3.94
N GLY A 473 -22.61 -13.34 4.68
CA GLY A 473 -23.42 -13.73 5.83
C GLY A 473 -22.74 -13.45 7.16
N SER A 474 -21.46 -13.13 7.16
CA SER A 474 -20.62 -13.11 8.35
C SER A 474 -21.01 -12.05 9.37
N GLN A 475 -21.52 -10.90 8.95
CA GLN A 475 -21.99 -9.88 9.87
C GLN A 475 -23.18 -10.33 10.71
N ARG A 476 -24.06 -11.18 10.16
CA ARG A 476 -25.23 -11.72 10.83
C ARG A 476 -24.95 -13.08 11.47
N ASP A 477 -23.92 -13.76 11.04
CA ASP A 477 -23.50 -15.08 11.49
C ASP A 477 -22.02 -15.08 11.86
N PRO A 478 -21.70 -14.70 13.12
CA PRO A 478 -20.31 -14.62 13.57
C PRO A 478 -19.58 -15.97 13.55
N ASP A 479 -20.28 -17.10 13.45
CA ASP A 479 -19.65 -18.41 13.35
C ASP A 479 -19.03 -18.66 11.97
N LYS A 480 -19.40 -17.89 10.95
CA LYS A 480 -18.78 -17.93 9.62
C LYS A 480 -17.43 -17.21 9.58
N TRP A 481 -17.13 -16.34 10.55
CA TRP A 481 -15.82 -15.71 10.64
C TRP A 481 -14.75 -16.73 11.01
N ARG A 482 -13.61 -16.62 10.32
CA ARG A 482 -12.43 -17.38 10.69
C ARG A 482 -11.98 -16.96 12.09
N LYS A 483 -11.93 -17.92 13.01
CA LYS A 483 -11.56 -17.66 14.42
C LYS A 483 -10.04 -17.64 14.61
N HIS A 484 -9.31 -18.39 13.78
CA HIS A 484 -7.86 -18.54 13.87
C HIS A 484 -7.20 -18.59 12.50
N ILE A 485 -6.00 -18.05 12.39
CA ILE A 485 -5.10 -18.23 11.27
C ILE A 485 -4.04 -19.26 11.69
N THR A 486 -4.08 -20.44 11.10
CA THR A 486 -3.00 -21.42 11.29
C THR A 486 -1.71 -20.87 10.72
N PRO A 487 -0.57 -20.92 11.44
CA PRO A 487 0.72 -20.44 10.94
C PRO A 487 1.04 -21.02 9.56
N THR A 488 1.37 -20.14 8.63
CA THR A 488 1.61 -20.51 7.23
C THR A 488 2.54 -19.49 6.58
N GLN A 489 3.19 -19.90 5.50
CA GLN A 489 4.00 -19.04 4.64
C GLN A 489 3.30 -18.74 3.30
N ARG A 490 2.01 -19.09 3.21
CA ARG A 490 1.18 -18.92 2.02
C ARG A 490 0.15 -17.84 2.24
N PHE A 491 0.00 -16.96 1.24
CA PHE A 491 -1.08 -15.97 1.19
C PHE A 491 -1.46 -15.69 -0.26
N TYR A 492 -2.56 -14.99 -0.43
CA TYR A 492 -3.12 -14.61 -1.71
C TYR A 492 -3.33 -13.10 -1.71
N SER A 493 -2.83 -12.39 -2.72
CA SER A 493 -3.26 -11.02 -2.97
C SER A 493 -4.71 -11.04 -3.44
N TRP A 494 -5.62 -10.48 -2.65
CA TRP A 494 -7.04 -10.38 -3.00
C TRP A 494 -7.26 -9.12 -3.82
N ALA A 495 -6.98 -9.25 -5.13
CA ALA A 495 -6.82 -8.13 -6.03
C ALA A 495 -8.14 -7.46 -6.41
N MET A 496 -9.21 -8.25 -6.60
CA MET A 496 -10.55 -7.77 -6.96
C MET A 496 -11.61 -8.61 -6.27
N ASN A 497 -12.71 -7.98 -5.84
CA ASN A 497 -13.89 -8.68 -5.33
C ASN A 497 -15.15 -7.81 -5.45
N ASN A 498 -16.32 -8.46 -5.34
CA ASN A 498 -17.62 -7.81 -5.15
C ASN A 498 -18.44 -8.53 -4.07
N HIS A 499 -17.76 -9.08 -3.06
CA HIS A 499 -18.36 -9.97 -2.08
C HIS A 499 -19.21 -9.29 -1.02
N TRP A 500 -19.35 -7.98 -1.06
CA TRP A 500 -20.15 -7.22 -0.10
C TRP A 500 -21.62 -7.08 -0.52
N GLY A 501 -22.53 -6.92 0.46
CA GLY A 501 -23.98 -6.80 0.22
C GLY A 501 -24.51 -5.39 0.07
N THR A 502 -23.71 -4.33 0.33
CA THR A 502 -24.13 -2.93 0.32
C THR A 502 -22.94 -1.99 0.16
N ASN A 503 -23.17 -0.72 -0.19
CA ASN A 503 -22.18 0.37 -0.18
C ASN A 503 -20.99 0.24 -1.13
N TYR A 504 -20.79 -0.89 -1.82
CA TYR A 504 -19.68 -1.12 -2.73
C TYR A 504 -20.19 -1.33 -4.16
N ARG A 505 -19.31 -1.22 -5.13
CA ARG A 505 -19.70 -1.53 -6.50
C ARG A 505 -20.09 -3.00 -6.62
N ALA A 506 -21.25 -3.26 -7.21
CA ALA A 506 -21.73 -4.62 -7.44
C ALA A 506 -20.91 -5.36 -8.49
N TYR A 507 -20.26 -4.62 -9.39
CA TYR A 507 -19.40 -5.15 -10.45
C TYR A 507 -18.33 -4.13 -10.82
N GLN A 508 -17.28 -4.62 -11.44
CA GLN A 508 -16.27 -3.83 -12.10
C GLN A 508 -15.88 -4.47 -13.43
N GLU A 509 -15.69 -3.66 -14.44
CA GLU A 509 -15.22 -4.04 -15.76
C GLU A 509 -14.26 -2.97 -16.25
N SER A 510 -13.03 -3.33 -16.49
CA SER A 510 -11.99 -2.45 -17.02
C SER A 510 -10.67 -3.19 -17.13
N VAL A 511 -9.71 -2.57 -17.78
CA VAL A 511 -8.33 -3.02 -17.74
C VAL A 511 -7.68 -2.51 -16.45
N VAL A 512 -7.27 -3.41 -15.56
CA VAL A 512 -6.57 -3.08 -14.31
C VAL A 512 -5.20 -3.75 -14.30
N GLU A 513 -4.20 -3.01 -13.90
CA GLU A 513 -2.84 -3.49 -13.73
C GLU A 513 -2.50 -3.61 -12.25
N PHE A 514 -1.99 -4.78 -11.84
CA PHE A 514 -1.48 -5.06 -10.51
C PHE A 514 0.02 -5.30 -10.57
N ARG A 515 0.79 -4.52 -9.81
CA ARG A 515 2.25 -4.60 -9.75
C ARG A 515 2.70 -5.11 -8.39
N TYR A 516 3.60 -6.10 -8.45
CA TYR A 516 4.23 -6.68 -7.26
C TYR A 516 5.74 -6.76 -7.46
N ALA A 517 6.47 -6.89 -6.35
CA ALA A 517 7.88 -7.26 -6.39
C ALA A 517 8.17 -8.31 -5.34
N LEU A 518 9.11 -9.23 -5.66
CA LEU A 518 9.57 -10.29 -4.78
C LEU A 518 11.05 -10.11 -4.54
N ARG A 519 11.45 -9.87 -3.30
CA ARG A 519 12.85 -9.75 -2.90
C ARG A 519 13.24 -10.92 -2.00
N PRO A 520 13.98 -11.91 -2.52
CA PRO A 520 14.59 -12.93 -1.67
C PRO A 520 15.73 -12.32 -0.86
N HIS A 521 15.85 -12.68 0.41
CA HIS A 521 16.86 -12.09 1.30
C HIS A 521 17.33 -13.08 2.38
N GLY A 522 18.24 -12.67 3.22
CA GLY A 522 18.71 -13.38 4.41
C GLY A 522 17.72 -13.30 5.56
N GLY A 523 18.20 -12.98 6.77
CA GLY A 523 17.32 -12.73 7.91
C GLY A 523 16.43 -11.49 7.74
N TYR A 524 15.38 -11.42 8.55
CA TYR A 524 14.42 -10.30 8.53
C TYR A 524 15.06 -8.98 8.98
N ASP A 525 14.75 -7.92 8.26
CA ASP A 525 15.04 -6.54 8.60
C ASP A 525 13.86 -5.65 8.18
N ALA A 526 13.15 -5.09 9.17
CA ALA A 526 11.96 -4.28 8.93
C ALA A 526 12.25 -2.97 8.21
N ALA A 527 13.37 -2.34 8.51
CA ALA A 527 13.77 -1.08 7.87
C ALA A 527 14.15 -1.31 6.40
N GLU A 528 14.82 -2.43 6.09
CA GLU A 528 15.11 -2.83 4.71
C GLU A 528 13.83 -3.17 3.93
N ALA A 529 12.88 -3.90 4.51
CA ALA A 529 11.59 -4.18 3.89
C ALA A 529 10.83 -2.88 3.56
N SER A 530 10.83 -1.94 4.51
CA SER A 530 10.20 -0.63 4.33
C SER A 530 10.91 0.23 3.27
N ARG A 531 12.27 0.30 3.27
CA ARG A 531 13.04 1.01 2.25
C ARG A 531 12.79 0.44 0.86
N PHE A 532 12.78 -0.88 0.73
CA PHE A 532 12.50 -1.55 -0.54
C PHE A 532 11.11 -1.19 -1.06
N ALA A 533 10.07 -1.32 -0.24
CA ALA A 533 8.71 -1.05 -0.64
C ALA A 533 8.44 0.43 -0.96
N ILE A 534 8.95 1.35 -0.14
CA ILE A 534 8.85 2.79 -0.39
C ILE A 534 9.64 3.16 -1.65
N GLY A 535 10.82 2.57 -1.85
CA GLY A 535 11.61 2.76 -3.07
C GLY A 535 10.82 2.47 -4.33
N LEU A 536 10.12 1.33 -4.38
CA LEU A 536 9.28 0.95 -5.52
C LEU A 536 8.06 1.85 -5.70
N SER A 537 7.45 2.32 -4.62
CA SER A 537 6.26 3.19 -4.69
C SER A 537 6.60 4.66 -4.98
N GLN A 538 7.83 5.08 -4.68
CA GLN A 538 8.38 6.41 -4.94
C GLN A 538 9.66 6.30 -5.81
N PRO A 539 9.55 5.91 -7.10
CA PRO A 539 10.70 5.68 -7.96
C PRO A 539 11.55 6.95 -8.15
N LEU A 540 12.82 6.77 -8.51
CA LEU A 540 13.68 7.88 -8.91
C LEU A 540 13.05 8.66 -10.08
N VAL A 541 13.09 10.00 -10.01
CA VAL A 541 12.51 10.86 -11.06
C VAL A 541 13.63 11.40 -11.94
N ALA A 542 13.53 11.14 -13.25
CA ALA A 542 14.50 11.64 -14.22
C ALA A 542 13.96 12.86 -14.98
N THR A 543 14.82 13.88 -15.16
CA THR A 543 14.51 15.06 -15.98
C THR A 543 15.68 15.37 -16.91
N VAL A 544 15.43 16.09 -17.99
CA VAL A 544 16.53 16.76 -18.71
C VAL A 544 17.24 17.69 -17.73
N ALA A 545 18.56 17.72 -17.76
CA ALA A 545 19.34 18.44 -16.77
C ALA A 545 18.95 19.91 -16.66
N SER A 546 18.94 20.42 -15.45
CA SER A 546 18.81 21.85 -15.17
C SER A 546 20.10 22.60 -15.51
N ALA A 547 20.01 23.92 -15.74
CA ALA A 547 21.20 24.76 -15.86
C ALA A 547 21.95 24.79 -14.51
N GLY A 548 23.27 24.65 -14.56
CA GLY A 548 24.12 24.71 -13.38
C GLY A 548 24.47 23.36 -12.76
N ALA A 549 24.93 23.38 -11.52
CA ALA A 549 25.36 22.17 -10.80
C ALA A 549 24.18 21.31 -10.38
N VAL A 550 24.41 20.01 -10.28
CA VAL A 550 23.46 19.04 -9.71
C VAL A 550 23.11 19.43 -8.28
N ALA A 551 21.84 19.27 -7.93
CA ALA A 551 21.37 19.52 -6.56
C ALA A 551 22.12 18.59 -5.57
N THR A 552 22.84 19.21 -4.63
CA THR A 552 23.46 18.49 -3.51
C THR A 552 22.40 17.92 -2.59
N PRO A 553 22.71 16.85 -1.84
CA PRO A 553 21.81 16.36 -0.79
C PRO A 553 21.37 17.50 0.13
N LEU A 554 20.08 17.58 0.43
CA LEU A 554 19.56 18.62 1.33
C LEU A 554 19.95 18.34 2.77
N LEU A 555 19.76 17.10 3.20
CA LEU A 555 20.06 16.65 4.55
C LEU A 555 20.34 15.13 4.58
N ARG A 556 20.85 14.66 5.71
CA ARG A 556 21.06 13.24 6.03
C ARG A 556 20.38 12.92 7.34
N VAL A 557 19.80 11.73 7.44
CA VAL A 557 19.24 11.14 8.66
C VAL A 557 20.08 9.93 9.05
N GLU A 558 20.48 9.84 10.30
CA GLU A 558 21.25 8.73 10.88
C GLU A 558 20.63 8.32 12.21
N PRO A 559 20.59 7.02 12.58
CA PRO A 559 21.03 5.87 11.77
C PRO A 559 20.09 5.53 10.61
N GLU A 560 20.52 4.62 9.74
CA GLU A 560 19.79 4.29 8.49
C GLU A 560 18.44 3.60 8.71
N ASP A 561 18.20 3.01 9.89
CA ASP A 561 16.94 2.39 10.27
C ASP A 561 15.90 3.38 10.84
N VAL A 562 16.24 4.68 10.88
CA VAL A 562 15.30 5.79 11.07
C VAL A 562 15.03 6.43 9.71
N LEU A 563 13.80 6.30 9.21
CA LEU A 563 13.42 6.80 7.91
C LEU A 563 12.76 8.19 8.03
N ALA A 564 13.10 9.13 7.16
CA ALA A 564 12.25 10.30 6.98
C ALA A 564 11.14 9.96 5.98
N LEU A 565 9.96 9.66 6.48
CA LEU A 565 8.79 9.35 5.65
C LEU A 565 8.20 10.58 4.97
N MET A 566 8.49 11.77 5.47
CA MET A 566 8.05 13.03 4.89
C MET A 566 9.14 14.09 5.03
N LEU A 567 9.33 14.82 3.96
CA LEU A 567 10.06 16.07 3.89
C LEU A 567 9.18 17.07 3.13
N LYS A 568 8.85 18.20 3.72
CA LYS A 568 7.99 19.21 3.06
C LYS A 568 8.32 20.63 3.49
N THR A 569 7.91 21.61 2.71
CA THR A 569 7.79 22.98 3.18
C THR A 569 6.67 23.05 4.22
N SER A 570 6.87 23.74 5.34
CA SER A 570 5.81 23.95 6.35
C SER A 570 4.60 24.67 5.75
N ASP A 571 3.42 24.46 6.30
CA ASP A 571 2.16 25.00 5.78
C ASP A 571 2.14 26.54 5.79
N ASP A 572 2.79 27.16 6.77
CA ASP A 572 2.99 28.62 6.84
C ASP A 572 4.07 29.15 5.88
N GLY A 573 4.76 28.24 5.19
CA GLY A 573 5.82 28.57 4.26
C GLY A 573 7.13 29.06 4.91
N ALA A 574 7.26 29.08 6.23
CA ALA A 574 8.40 29.66 6.94
C ALA A 574 9.50 28.67 7.33
N GLY A 575 9.28 27.37 7.13
CA GLY A 575 10.23 26.32 7.52
C GLY A 575 10.16 25.09 6.64
N THR A 576 10.88 24.06 7.08
CA THR A 576 10.86 22.71 6.52
C THR A 576 10.42 21.73 7.61
N VAL A 577 9.49 20.86 7.29
CA VAL A 577 9.01 19.79 8.18
C VAL A 577 9.62 18.47 7.76
N ILE A 578 10.09 17.71 8.73
CA ILE A 578 10.64 16.36 8.57
C ILE A 578 9.89 15.44 9.52
N ARG A 579 9.36 14.30 9.05
CA ARG A 579 8.78 13.26 9.91
C ARG A 579 9.65 12.04 9.89
N LEU A 580 10.27 11.76 11.04
CA LEU A 580 11.11 10.61 11.28
C LEU A 580 10.27 9.44 11.79
N PHE A 581 10.59 8.25 11.34
CA PHE A 581 9.92 7.00 11.70
C PHE A 581 10.94 5.95 12.15
N GLY A 582 10.71 5.33 13.30
CA GLY A 582 11.52 4.24 13.84
C GLY A 582 11.23 2.91 13.16
N ALA A 583 11.73 2.70 11.95
CA ALA A 583 11.36 1.57 11.09
C ALA A 583 11.92 0.20 11.54
N SER A 584 12.88 0.17 12.47
CA SER A 584 13.40 -1.08 13.04
C SER A 584 12.50 -1.69 14.12
N GLY A 585 11.55 -0.92 14.65
CA GLY A 585 10.78 -1.31 15.83
C GLY A 585 11.51 -1.13 17.15
N GLU A 586 12.72 -0.57 17.13
CA GLU A 586 13.53 -0.29 18.32
C GLU A 586 13.76 1.21 18.48
N GLU A 587 13.95 1.65 19.72
CA GLU A 587 14.29 3.03 20.02
C GLU A 587 15.66 3.40 19.46
N ARG A 588 15.75 4.55 18.80
CA ARG A 588 16.98 5.09 18.22
C ARG A 588 17.18 6.56 18.60
N LYS A 589 18.44 6.95 18.74
CA LYS A 589 18.84 8.36 18.77
C LYS A 589 19.14 8.80 17.35
N ALA A 590 18.25 9.59 16.77
CA ALA A 590 18.36 10.04 15.42
C ALA A 590 19.02 11.43 15.32
N LYS A 591 19.88 11.60 14.33
CA LYS A 591 20.53 12.86 13.99
C LYS A 591 20.15 13.29 12.58
N VAL A 592 19.67 14.52 12.44
CA VAL A 592 19.45 15.17 11.15
C VAL A 592 20.60 16.15 10.91
N THR A 593 21.35 15.92 9.85
CA THR A 593 22.50 16.77 9.45
C THR A 593 22.18 17.45 8.11
N TRP A 594 22.15 18.77 8.12
CA TRP A 594 21.96 19.58 6.91
C TRP A 594 23.27 19.73 6.15
N THR A 595 23.25 19.62 4.83
CA THR A 595 24.44 19.73 3.99
C THR A 595 24.89 21.18 3.85
N THR A 596 23.94 22.10 3.81
CA THR A 596 24.20 23.55 3.73
C THR A 596 23.42 24.27 4.82
N GLY A 597 24.08 25.19 5.51
CA GLY A 597 23.49 25.87 6.65
C GLY A 597 23.39 24.98 7.90
N ALA A 598 22.87 25.54 8.95
CA ALA A 598 22.55 24.85 10.19
C ALA A 598 21.24 25.42 10.75
N PRO A 599 20.10 25.12 10.13
CA PRO A 599 18.82 25.66 10.59
C PRO A 599 18.53 25.21 12.02
N GLN A 600 17.94 26.10 12.80
CA GLN A 600 17.44 25.75 14.09
C GLN A 600 16.28 24.78 13.97
N MET A 601 16.31 23.68 14.71
CA MET A 601 15.28 22.65 14.69
C MET A 601 14.49 22.63 16.00
N TRP A 602 13.22 22.24 15.88
CA TRP A 602 12.25 22.16 16.95
C TRP A 602 11.49 20.84 16.86
N LEU A 603 11.19 20.23 18.00
CA LEU A 603 10.13 19.24 18.05
C LEU A 603 8.82 19.91 17.66
N SER A 604 7.99 19.20 16.95
CA SER A 604 6.70 19.69 16.49
C SER A 604 5.65 18.57 16.56
N ASP A 605 4.43 18.93 16.31
CA ASP A 605 3.31 18.01 16.14
C ASP A 605 2.75 18.12 14.70
N LEU A 606 1.56 17.58 14.48
CA LEU A 606 0.90 17.65 13.18
C LEU A 606 0.42 19.06 12.81
N SER A 607 0.33 19.99 13.77
CA SER A 607 0.02 21.41 13.52
C SER A 607 1.23 22.22 13.05
N GLU A 608 2.40 21.60 13.03
CA GLU A 608 3.68 22.20 12.62
C GLU A 608 4.14 23.37 13.48
N GLN A 609 3.59 23.53 14.70
CA GLN A 609 4.01 24.56 15.64
C GLN A 609 5.36 24.21 16.26
N ARG A 610 6.16 25.24 16.59
CA ARG A 610 7.43 25.06 17.30
C ARG A 610 7.16 24.62 18.74
N GLY A 611 7.68 23.47 19.10
CA GLY A 611 7.72 22.99 20.47
C GLY A 611 9.09 23.21 21.12
N LYS A 612 9.63 22.15 21.72
CA LYS A 612 10.97 22.18 22.35
C LYS A 612 12.05 22.24 21.27
N ARG A 613 13.05 23.10 21.49
CA ARG A 613 14.24 23.18 20.64
C ARG A 613 15.03 21.86 20.67
N VAL A 614 15.48 21.42 19.51
CA VAL A 614 16.32 20.24 19.34
C VAL A 614 17.78 20.68 19.27
N GLU A 615 18.59 20.10 20.16
CA GLU A 615 20.05 20.30 20.19
C GLU A 615 20.72 18.94 20.00
N GLY A 616 21.18 18.66 18.77
CA GLY A 616 21.86 17.41 18.43
C GLY A 616 20.91 16.28 18.02
N GLU A 617 20.84 15.23 18.82
CA GLU A 617 20.04 14.04 18.54
C GLU A 617 18.62 14.13 19.10
N VAL A 618 17.70 13.41 18.47
CA VAL A 618 16.31 13.25 18.93
C VAL A 618 16.00 11.76 19.11
N LEU A 619 15.28 11.44 20.18
CA LEU A 619 14.84 10.09 20.44
C LEU A 619 13.64 9.76 19.54
N VAL A 620 13.72 8.64 18.83
CA VAL A 620 12.64 8.07 18.00
C VAL A 620 12.37 6.66 18.52
N ALA A 621 11.20 6.45 19.10
CA ALA A 621 10.80 5.12 19.56
C ALA A 621 10.51 4.19 18.37
N GLY A 622 10.56 2.88 18.60
CA GLY A 622 10.19 1.90 17.57
C GLY A 622 8.72 2.08 17.15
N TRP A 623 8.48 2.07 15.86
CA TRP A 623 7.15 2.25 15.24
C TRP A 623 6.47 3.59 15.55
N ASP A 624 7.23 4.58 15.98
CA ASP A 624 6.70 5.91 16.31
C ASP A 624 7.17 6.97 15.31
N LEU A 625 6.43 8.08 15.26
CA LEU A 625 6.72 9.24 14.43
C LEU A 625 7.18 10.40 15.28
N VAL A 626 8.29 11.00 14.88
CA VAL A 626 8.76 12.28 15.45
C VAL A 626 8.74 13.34 14.36
N THR A 627 7.97 14.40 14.59
CA THR A 627 7.93 15.55 13.70
C THR A 627 8.96 16.59 14.15
N LEU A 628 9.80 17.00 13.22
CA LEU A 628 10.75 18.09 13.37
C LEU A 628 10.35 19.25 12.45
N ARG A 629 10.46 20.46 12.96
CA ARG A 629 10.39 21.67 12.16
C ARG A 629 11.74 22.37 12.18
N ALA A 630 12.29 22.62 11.01
CA ALA A 630 13.50 23.41 10.83
C ALA A 630 13.15 24.79 10.31
N ASP A 631 13.71 25.84 10.91
CA ASP A 631 13.55 27.20 10.42
C ASP A 631 14.34 27.39 9.12
N ARG A 632 13.91 28.30 8.27
CA ARG A 632 14.73 28.68 7.13
C ARG A 632 15.94 29.50 7.59
N VAL A 633 17.05 29.23 6.94
CA VAL A 633 18.28 30.03 7.08
C VAL A 633 18.25 31.15 6.06
#